data_c87c7bfb8f0ce3632aa64bcb48e29345
#
_entry.id   c87c7bfb8f0ce3632aa64bcb48e29345
#
_cell.length_a   1.000
_cell.length_b   1.000
_cell.length_c   1.000
_cell.angle_alpha   90.00
_cell.angle_beta   90.00
_cell.angle_gamma   90.00
#
_symmetry.space_group_name_H-M   'P 1'
#
loop_
_entity.id
_entity.type
_entity.pdbx_description
1 polymer ?
#
loop_
_entity_poly.entity_id
_entity_poly.type
_entity_poly.pdbx_seq_one_letter_code
_entity_poly.pdbx_strand_id
1 'polypeptide(L)'
;MNVKRCEIVSRLQDDAGNMLFDLENMKLFLASKACIKEFAYVIHDKDIYTADDEQKHADHKAGSLKPAHIHLLLRFNSNQPQNTAYISKWFKIPENFISKINGKWEDALLYLTHANASDKYQYEPDAVTSNFDYKSVTENYQNGKKSNPLMDAINGILDGSIREYNKTLEIDNLILVKYSKQINEAFKVRQAHLEATALDRHMEVIFITGKSGAGKTTLAKKIATEKGLAYYISSGSNDVMDGYAQQPVLILDDLRPSCLGLSDLLKILDNHNASSVKSRYKNKYLNCEMLIITTVLSIDSFYEHVFSEEKEPITQLKRRCGTYIEMDRMSIMVSVWDDKLMRYSTQFEYKNTLLDDIIPKERKTEEDILKHVSSLMPFLELEEDPFHLQPLNKKWGKQ
;
A
#
# COMPACT_ATOMS: atom_id res chain seq x y z
N MET A 1 -1.05 -8.43 14.87
CA MET A 1 0.17 -7.58 14.98
C MET A 1 0.63 -7.17 13.59
N ASN A 2 1.12 -5.94 13.38
CA ASN A 2 1.65 -5.53 12.07
C ASN A 2 3.12 -5.90 11.93
N VAL A 3 3.48 -6.57 10.83
CA VAL A 3 4.84 -7.05 10.57
C VAL A 3 5.33 -6.61 9.19
N LYS A 4 6.60 -6.23 9.10
CA LYS A 4 7.30 -5.96 7.82
C LYS A 4 7.98 -7.23 7.27
N ARG A 5 8.31 -8.15 8.18
CA ARG A 5 8.93 -9.44 7.91
C ARG A 5 8.36 -10.46 8.89
N CYS A 6 8.02 -11.61 8.40
CA CYS A 6 7.56 -12.70 9.24
C CYS A 6 8.05 -14.05 8.72
N GLU A 7 8.04 -15.00 9.61
CA GLU A 7 8.22 -16.42 9.35
C GLU A 7 6.91 -17.13 9.64
N ILE A 8 6.56 -18.07 8.80
CA ILE A 8 5.47 -19.02 9.01
C ILE A 8 6.09 -20.39 9.12
N VAL A 9 5.80 -21.08 10.25
CA VAL A 9 6.22 -22.46 10.46
C VAL A 9 4.98 -23.31 10.68
N SER A 10 4.79 -24.33 9.87
CA SER A 10 3.65 -25.23 9.96
C SER A 10 4.02 -26.64 9.52
N ARG A 11 3.50 -27.65 10.22
CA ARG A 11 3.48 -29.02 9.67
C ARG A 11 2.65 -29.01 8.39
N LEU A 12 3.02 -29.89 7.43
CA LEU A 12 2.23 -30.05 6.20
C LEU A 12 0.95 -30.85 6.46
N GLN A 13 1.02 -31.83 7.35
CA GLN A 13 -0.07 -32.70 7.72
C GLN A 13 -0.09 -32.96 9.24
N ASP A 14 -1.26 -33.26 9.77
CA ASP A 14 -1.41 -33.77 11.13
C ASP A 14 -1.10 -35.31 11.22
N ASP A 15 -1.17 -35.87 12.41
CA ASP A 15 -0.88 -37.30 12.64
C ASP A 15 -1.92 -38.23 11.99
N ALA A 16 -3.08 -37.70 11.59
CA ALA A 16 -4.12 -38.43 10.86
C ALA A 16 -3.99 -38.26 9.31
N GLY A 17 -3.00 -37.52 8.84
CA GLY A 17 -2.76 -37.24 7.42
C GLY A 17 -3.62 -36.12 6.84
N ASN A 18 -4.36 -35.37 7.67
CA ASN A 18 -5.11 -34.23 7.19
C ASN A 18 -4.17 -33.07 6.89
N MET A 19 -4.43 -32.34 5.79
CA MET A 19 -3.64 -31.19 5.37
C MET A 19 -3.76 -30.05 6.39
N LEU A 20 -2.64 -29.62 6.94
CA LEU A 20 -2.52 -28.44 7.81
C LEU A 20 -2.04 -27.20 7.07
N PHE A 21 -1.24 -27.38 6.00
CA PHE A 21 -0.72 -26.30 5.19
C PHE A 21 -0.85 -26.63 3.69
N ASP A 22 -1.60 -25.79 2.97
CA ASP A 22 -1.87 -25.97 1.55
C ASP A 22 -0.77 -25.28 0.70
N LEU A 23 0.17 -26.07 0.22
CA LEU A 23 1.30 -25.61 -0.61
C LEU A 23 0.86 -25.00 -1.93
N GLU A 24 -0.19 -25.53 -2.56
CA GLU A 24 -0.67 -25.02 -3.86
C GLU A 24 -1.37 -23.67 -3.68
N ASN A 25 -2.21 -23.56 -2.65
CA ASN A 25 -2.81 -22.27 -2.30
C ASN A 25 -1.72 -21.23 -1.94
N MET A 26 -0.68 -21.63 -1.21
CA MET A 26 0.46 -20.76 -0.90
C MET A 26 1.12 -20.24 -2.17
N LYS A 27 1.45 -21.10 -3.13
CA LYS A 27 2.11 -20.69 -4.40
C LYS A 27 1.27 -19.70 -5.17
N LEU A 28 -0.05 -19.92 -5.25
CA LEU A 28 -0.99 -19.00 -5.89
C LEU A 28 -1.00 -17.63 -5.19
N PHE A 29 -1.00 -17.63 -3.85
CA PHE A 29 -0.93 -16.39 -3.09
C PHE A 29 0.37 -15.62 -3.29
N LEU A 30 1.50 -16.31 -3.23
CA LEU A 30 2.83 -15.70 -3.44
C LEU A 30 2.92 -15.04 -4.82
N ALA A 31 2.32 -15.65 -5.84
CA ALA A 31 2.29 -15.12 -7.20
C ALA A 31 1.34 -13.91 -7.37
N SER A 32 0.29 -13.81 -6.54
CA SER A 32 -0.80 -12.82 -6.71
C SER A 32 -0.67 -11.57 -5.85
N LYS A 33 0.10 -11.60 -4.73
CA LYS A 33 0.14 -10.51 -3.75
C LYS A 33 1.29 -9.53 -4.00
N ALA A 34 0.98 -8.42 -4.64
CA ALA A 34 1.94 -7.35 -4.94
C ALA A 34 2.57 -6.69 -3.67
N CYS A 35 1.97 -6.88 -2.48
CA CYS A 35 2.55 -6.39 -1.22
C CYS A 35 3.75 -7.22 -0.75
N ILE A 36 3.94 -8.44 -1.27
CA ILE A 36 5.09 -9.31 -0.95
C ILE A 36 6.26 -8.89 -1.84
N LYS A 37 7.28 -8.28 -1.22
CA LYS A 37 8.51 -7.88 -1.89
C LYS A 37 9.41 -9.08 -2.18
N GLU A 38 9.65 -9.87 -1.16
CA GLU A 38 10.51 -11.05 -1.21
C GLU A 38 9.88 -12.19 -0.43
N PHE A 39 10.02 -13.39 -0.95
CA PHE A 39 9.72 -14.60 -0.21
C PHE A 39 10.78 -15.67 -0.45
N ALA A 40 10.97 -16.52 0.55
CA ALA A 40 11.75 -17.74 0.43
C ALA A 40 11.12 -18.83 1.30
N TYR A 41 11.08 -20.05 0.82
CA TYR A 41 10.58 -21.17 1.62
C TYR A 41 11.34 -22.46 1.33
N VAL A 42 11.31 -23.36 2.31
CA VAL A 42 11.85 -24.70 2.25
C VAL A 42 10.97 -25.65 3.05
N ILE A 43 10.96 -26.92 2.70
CA ILE A 43 10.35 -27.98 3.49
C ILE A 43 11.45 -28.71 4.24
N HIS A 44 11.38 -28.69 5.58
CA HIS A 44 12.26 -29.46 6.45
C HIS A 44 11.62 -30.83 6.69
N ASP A 45 12.22 -31.86 6.13
CA ASP A 45 11.79 -33.25 6.22
C ASP A 45 12.83 -34.16 6.89
N LYS A 46 13.97 -33.59 7.28
CA LYS A 46 15.10 -34.30 7.90
C LYS A 46 15.49 -33.79 9.28
N ASP A 47 14.69 -32.91 9.83
CA ASP A 47 14.91 -32.37 11.18
C ASP A 47 14.61 -33.44 12.23
N ILE A 48 15.42 -33.45 13.30
CA ILE A 48 15.25 -34.33 14.44
C ILE A 48 14.85 -33.54 15.69
N TYR A 49 14.13 -34.20 16.59
CA TYR A 49 13.84 -33.62 17.90
C TYR A 49 15.11 -33.55 18.75
N THR A 50 15.26 -32.44 19.46
CA THR A 50 16.35 -32.23 20.41
C THR A 50 15.95 -32.71 21.83
N ALA A 51 16.91 -32.78 22.75
CA ALA A 51 16.64 -33.03 24.15
C ALA A 51 15.74 -31.95 24.78
N ASP A 52 15.87 -30.70 24.31
CA ASP A 52 15.00 -29.58 24.74
C ASP A 52 13.56 -29.76 24.25
N ASP A 53 13.36 -30.31 23.05
CA ASP A 53 12.03 -30.62 22.52
C ASP A 53 11.35 -31.70 23.36
N GLU A 54 12.11 -32.73 23.76
CA GLU A 54 11.62 -33.81 24.62
C GLU A 54 11.24 -33.33 26.02
N GLN A 55 12.01 -32.39 26.58
CA GLN A 55 11.67 -31.78 27.88
C GLN A 55 10.38 -30.96 27.83
N LYS A 56 10.09 -30.32 26.71
CA LYS A 56 8.91 -29.46 26.53
C LYS A 56 7.64 -30.26 26.22
N HIS A 57 7.80 -31.40 25.53
CA HIS A 57 6.70 -32.24 25.07
C HIS A 57 7.08 -33.70 25.18
N ALA A 58 6.44 -34.41 26.09
CA ALA A 58 6.75 -35.84 26.41
C ALA A 58 6.64 -36.77 25.19
N ASP A 59 5.85 -36.40 24.18
CA ASP A 59 5.66 -37.18 22.94
C ASP A 59 6.81 -36.97 21.93
N HIS A 60 7.69 -36.02 22.17
CA HIS A 60 8.84 -35.70 21.30
C HIS A 60 10.09 -36.43 21.79
N LYS A 61 10.42 -37.55 21.20
CA LYS A 61 11.63 -38.31 21.56
C LYS A 61 12.86 -37.70 20.90
N ALA A 62 13.85 -37.31 21.69
CA ALA A 62 15.13 -36.81 21.18
C ALA A 62 15.77 -37.78 20.19
N GLY A 63 16.25 -37.30 19.06
CA GLY A 63 16.81 -38.09 17.99
C GLY A 63 15.80 -38.71 17.00
N SER A 64 14.49 -38.65 17.27
CA SER A 64 13.48 -39.06 16.29
C SER A 64 13.21 -37.95 15.28
N LEU A 65 12.77 -38.37 14.08
CA LEU A 65 12.49 -37.42 12.97
C LEU A 65 11.25 -36.58 13.29
N LYS A 66 11.35 -35.28 13.04
CA LYS A 66 10.20 -34.36 13.08
C LYS A 66 9.30 -34.57 11.87
N PRO A 67 7.99 -34.41 12.02
CA PRO A 67 7.09 -34.33 10.86
C PRO A 67 7.54 -33.26 9.88
N ALA A 68 7.39 -33.52 8.58
CA ALA A 68 7.71 -32.57 7.55
C ALA A 68 6.96 -31.25 7.76
N HIS A 69 7.68 -30.15 7.78
CA HIS A 69 7.15 -28.81 8.04
C HIS A 69 7.77 -27.79 7.12
N ILE A 70 6.98 -26.78 6.80
CA ILE A 70 7.44 -25.66 5.97
C ILE A 70 7.96 -24.52 6.85
N HIS A 71 9.06 -23.93 6.41
CA HIS A 71 9.51 -22.61 6.81
C HIS A 71 9.30 -21.64 5.63
N LEU A 72 8.38 -20.70 5.77
CA LEU A 72 8.09 -19.67 4.77
C LEU A 72 8.42 -18.31 5.35
N LEU A 73 9.37 -17.63 4.74
CA LEU A 73 9.77 -16.26 5.05
C LEU A 73 9.09 -15.30 4.09
N LEU A 74 8.49 -14.25 4.64
CA LEU A 74 7.85 -13.18 3.88
C LEU A 74 8.45 -11.84 4.28
N ARG A 75 8.83 -11.04 3.29
CA ARG A 75 9.21 -9.64 3.44
C ARG A 75 8.26 -8.80 2.60
N PHE A 76 7.58 -7.87 3.26
CA PHE A 76 6.61 -6.99 2.63
C PHE A 76 7.27 -5.70 2.15
N ASN A 77 6.63 -5.04 1.20
CA ASN A 77 7.01 -3.69 0.83
C ASN A 77 7.04 -2.79 2.08
N SER A 78 8.05 -1.95 2.20
CA SER A 78 8.38 -1.25 3.45
C SER A 78 7.31 -0.33 3.98
N ASN A 79 6.46 0.20 3.09
CA ASN A 79 5.32 1.05 3.42
C ASN A 79 4.00 0.28 3.58
N GLN A 80 4.01 -1.04 3.48
CA GLN A 80 2.84 -1.91 3.56
C GLN A 80 3.04 -3.07 4.54
N PRO A 81 3.29 -2.77 5.82
CA PRO A 81 3.34 -3.83 6.83
C PRO A 81 2.00 -4.55 6.87
N GLN A 82 2.02 -5.86 6.94
CA GLN A 82 0.82 -6.68 6.96
C GLN A 82 0.43 -7.09 8.37
N ASN A 83 -0.86 -7.17 8.63
CA ASN A 83 -1.36 -7.67 9.90
C ASN A 83 -1.33 -9.19 9.91
N THR A 84 -0.79 -9.79 10.98
CA THR A 84 -0.70 -11.25 11.14
C THR A 84 -2.05 -11.95 11.02
N ALA A 85 -3.15 -11.33 11.45
CA ALA A 85 -4.49 -11.87 11.27
C ALA A 85 -4.93 -11.95 9.78
N TYR A 86 -4.45 -11.05 8.92
CA TYR A 86 -4.69 -11.16 7.48
C TYR A 86 -3.82 -12.24 6.84
N ILE A 87 -2.54 -12.31 7.24
CA ILE A 87 -1.62 -13.37 6.75
C ILE A 87 -2.17 -14.75 7.13
N SER A 88 -2.67 -14.90 8.34
CA SER A 88 -3.34 -16.12 8.83
C SER A 88 -4.49 -16.54 7.90
N LYS A 89 -5.33 -15.58 7.48
CA LYS A 89 -6.42 -15.84 6.54
C LYS A 89 -5.94 -16.22 5.13
N TRP A 90 -4.83 -15.62 4.66
CA TRP A 90 -4.27 -15.95 3.33
C TRP A 90 -3.89 -17.41 3.21
N PHE A 91 -3.25 -17.94 4.25
CA PHE A 91 -2.75 -19.31 4.26
C PHE A 91 -3.65 -20.28 5.02
N LYS A 92 -4.80 -19.81 5.55
CA LYS A 92 -5.76 -20.60 6.34
C LYS A 92 -5.12 -21.34 7.52
N ILE A 93 -4.21 -20.65 8.21
CA ILE A 93 -3.46 -21.18 9.36
C ILE A 93 -3.77 -20.37 10.62
N PRO A 94 -3.57 -20.92 11.81
CA PRO A 94 -3.64 -20.19 13.07
C PRO A 94 -2.63 -19.03 13.13
N GLU A 95 -3.00 -17.90 13.71
CA GLU A 95 -2.13 -16.70 13.77
C GLU A 95 -0.85 -16.93 14.58
N ASN A 96 -0.88 -17.84 15.56
CA ASN A 96 0.29 -18.23 16.36
C ASN A 96 1.38 -18.99 15.58
N PHE A 97 1.11 -19.41 14.34
CA PHE A 97 2.11 -19.99 13.43
C PHE A 97 2.94 -18.93 12.71
N ILE A 98 2.60 -17.66 12.91
CA ILE A 98 3.24 -16.52 12.26
C ILE A 98 4.08 -15.76 13.29
N SER A 99 5.38 -15.78 13.11
CA SER A 99 6.34 -15.10 13.98
C SER A 99 6.97 -13.89 13.28
N LYS A 100 7.09 -12.78 14.02
CA LYS A 100 7.80 -11.61 13.52
C LYS A 100 9.30 -11.88 13.50
N ILE A 101 9.96 -11.61 12.37
CA ILE A 101 11.43 -11.65 12.30
C ILE A 101 11.97 -10.34 12.91
N ASN A 102 12.63 -10.45 14.07
CA ASN A 102 13.22 -9.32 14.79
C ASN A 102 14.70 -9.10 14.44
N GLY A 103 15.39 -10.14 13.95
CA GLY A 103 16.80 -10.12 13.55
C GLY A 103 17.02 -9.61 12.11
N LYS A 104 18.21 -9.82 11.57
CA LYS A 104 18.50 -9.55 10.17
C LYS A 104 17.77 -10.52 9.27
N TRP A 105 17.37 -10.03 8.10
CA TRP A 105 16.69 -10.84 7.08
C TRP A 105 17.58 -11.98 6.59
N GLU A 106 18.84 -11.69 6.41
CA GLU A 106 19.86 -12.62 5.93
C GLU A 106 20.10 -13.77 6.92
N ASP A 107 20.01 -13.51 8.23
CA ASP A 107 20.10 -14.56 9.25
C ASP A 107 18.91 -15.51 9.19
N ALA A 108 17.72 -14.98 8.93
CA ALA A 108 16.51 -15.81 8.71
C ALA A 108 16.63 -16.62 7.42
N LEU A 109 17.19 -16.04 6.35
CA LEU A 109 17.45 -16.77 5.10
C LEU A 109 18.43 -17.93 5.33
N LEU A 110 19.53 -17.71 6.05
CA LEU A 110 20.50 -18.77 6.38
C LEU A 110 19.88 -19.90 7.20
N TYR A 111 18.86 -19.60 8.00
CA TYR A 111 18.17 -20.61 8.79
C TYR A 111 17.32 -21.57 7.94
N LEU A 112 16.90 -21.18 6.75
CA LEU A 112 16.19 -22.07 5.83
C LEU A 112 17.01 -23.31 5.45
N THR A 113 18.33 -23.15 5.32
CA THR A 113 19.25 -24.26 5.05
C THR A 113 20.00 -24.74 6.31
N HIS A 114 19.72 -24.14 7.47
CA HIS A 114 20.45 -24.31 8.71
C HIS A 114 21.94 -23.94 8.63
N ALA A 115 22.33 -23.12 7.65
CA ALA A 115 23.73 -22.69 7.48
C ALA A 115 24.29 -21.88 8.68
N ASN A 116 23.41 -21.35 9.53
CA ASN A 116 23.73 -20.69 10.81
C ASN A 116 23.36 -21.55 12.05
N ALA A 117 23.05 -22.83 11.87
CA ALA A 117 22.69 -23.79 12.93
C ALA A 117 23.35 -25.14 12.62
N SER A 118 24.67 -25.23 12.88
CA SER A 118 25.51 -26.37 12.50
C SER A 118 25.18 -27.69 13.22
N ASP A 119 24.40 -27.62 14.29
CA ASP A 119 23.87 -28.76 15.05
C ASP A 119 22.65 -29.42 14.39
N LYS A 120 22.11 -28.81 13.35
CA LYS A 120 20.96 -29.29 12.59
C LYS A 120 21.36 -29.90 11.25
N TYR A 121 20.42 -30.67 10.65
CA TYR A 121 20.61 -31.14 9.29
C TYR A 121 20.78 -29.97 8.34
N GLN A 122 21.83 -29.99 7.51
CA GLN A 122 22.13 -28.94 6.55
C GLN A 122 21.40 -29.24 5.23
N TYR A 123 20.46 -28.36 4.84
CA TYR A 123 19.77 -28.45 3.56
C TYR A 123 20.59 -27.75 2.46
N GLU A 124 20.52 -28.29 1.24
CA GLU A 124 21.18 -27.64 0.10
C GLU A 124 20.46 -26.34 -0.29
N PRO A 125 21.16 -25.29 -0.73
CA PRO A 125 20.56 -24.06 -1.17
C PRO A 125 19.52 -24.22 -2.29
N ASP A 126 19.67 -25.24 -3.13
CA ASP A 126 18.76 -25.55 -4.22
C ASP A 126 17.39 -26.09 -3.73
N ALA A 127 17.29 -26.50 -2.47
CA ALA A 127 16.02 -26.89 -1.84
C ALA A 127 15.13 -25.67 -1.52
N VAL A 128 15.71 -24.47 -1.50
CA VAL A 128 14.98 -23.22 -1.19
C VAL A 128 14.35 -22.65 -2.45
N THR A 129 13.04 -22.44 -2.41
CA THR A 129 12.33 -21.70 -3.46
C THR A 129 12.17 -20.25 -3.04
N SER A 130 12.55 -19.32 -3.92
CA SER A 130 12.46 -17.87 -3.67
C SER A 130 12.14 -17.10 -4.95
N ASN A 131 11.71 -15.83 -4.83
CA ASN A 131 11.54 -14.91 -5.96
C ASN A 131 12.77 -14.00 -6.20
N PHE A 132 13.89 -14.34 -5.59
CA PHE A 132 15.18 -13.65 -5.75
C PHE A 132 16.32 -14.68 -5.76
N ASP A 133 17.53 -14.25 -6.08
CA ASP A 133 18.72 -15.11 -6.06
C ASP A 133 19.17 -15.39 -4.61
N TYR A 134 18.53 -16.41 -3.99
CA TYR A 134 18.80 -16.84 -2.62
C TYR A 134 20.26 -17.20 -2.39
N LYS A 135 20.86 -17.93 -3.33
CA LYS A 135 22.23 -18.42 -3.21
C LYS A 135 23.24 -17.28 -3.18
N SER A 136 23.12 -16.37 -4.14
CA SER A 136 23.99 -15.18 -4.19
C SER A 136 23.88 -14.32 -2.93
N VAL A 137 22.63 -14.10 -2.43
CA VAL A 137 22.40 -13.28 -1.22
C VAL A 137 23.03 -13.92 0.01
N THR A 138 22.86 -15.23 0.22
CA THR A 138 23.36 -15.94 1.40
C THR A 138 24.87 -16.12 1.35
N GLU A 139 25.46 -16.46 0.20
CA GLU A 139 26.91 -16.57 0.01
C GLU A 139 27.61 -15.22 0.26
N ASN A 140 27.09 -14.13 -0.29
CA ASN A 140 27.63 -12.81 -0.06
C ASN A 140 27.61 -12.39 1.41
N TYR A 141 26.54 -12.76 2.12
CA TYR A 141 26.43 -12.50 3.55
C TYR A 141 27.44 -13.33 4.37
N GLN A 142 27.55 -14.65 4.08
CA GLN A 142 28.51 -15.54 4.76
C GLN A 142 29.96 -15.16 4.50
N ASN A 143 30.30 -14.77 3.29
CA ASN A 143 31.67 -14.40 2.92
C ASN A 143 32.12 -13.07 3.51
N GLY A 144 31.29 -12.44 4.36
CA GLY A 144 31.67 -11.19 5.04
C GLY A 144 31.92 -10.04 4.08
N LYS A 145 31.48 -10.15 2.82
CA LYS A 145 31.31 -8.98 1.96
C LYS A 145 30.20 -8.16 2.65
N LYS A 146 30.64 -7.27 3.58
CA LYS A 146 29.80 -6.21 4.08
C LYS A 146 29.22 -5.56 2.85
N SER A 147 27.96 -5.80 2.55
CA SER A 147 27.24 -4.94 1.63
C SER A 147 27.57 -3.54 2.08
N ASN A 148 28.05 -2.69 1.19
CA ASN A 148 28.26 -1.31 1.55
C ASN A 148 26.87 -0.68 1.63
N PRO A 149 26.30 -0.45 2.84
CA PRO A 149 24.90 -0.03 2.96
C PRO A 149 24.62 1.28 2.22
N LEU A 150 25.64 2.11 2.02
CA LEU A 150 25.54 3.30 1.19
C LEU A 150 25.43 2.92 -0.29
N MET A 151 26.19 1.96 -0.76
CA MET A 151 26.19 1.53 -2.16
C MET A 151 24.87 0.83 -2.52
N ASP A 152 24.35 0.01 -1.59
CA ASP A 152 23.03 -0.64 -1.73
C ASP A 152 21.91 0.40 -1.79
N ALA A 153 21.98 1.44 -0.95
CA ALA A 153 21.04 2.55 -0.99
C ALA A 153 21.14 3.32 -2.32
N ILE A 154 22.33 3.65 -2.80
CA ILE A 154 22.55 4.33 -4.08
C ILE A 154 22.01 3.47 -5.24
N ASN A 155 22.33 2.19 -5.29
CA ASN A 155 21.85 1.28 -6.33
C ASN A 155 20.31 1.20 -6.32
N GLY A 156 19.69 1.03 -5.14
CA GLY A 156 18.23 1.02 -5.00
C GLY A 156 17.56 2.36 -5.40
N ILE A 157 18.25 3.49 -5.24
CA ILE A 157 17.77 4.77 -5.76
C ILE A 157 17.87 4.80 -7.29
N LEU A 158 18.99 4.40 -7.85
CA LEU A 158 19.23 4.46 -9.29
C LEU A 158 18.35 3.49 -10.08
N ASP A 159 18.07 2.30 -9.55
CA ASP A 159 17.15 1.34 -10.19
C ASP A 159 15.66 1.66 -9.92
N GLY A 160 15.36 2.52 -8.91
CA GLY A 160 14.03 3.00 -8.57
C GLY A 160 13.24 2.13 -7.60
N SER A 161 13.85 1.13 -6.99
CA SER A 161 13.28 0.39 -5.86
C SER A 161 13.19 1.28 -4.62
N ILE A 162 14.13 2.22 -4.47
CA ILE A 162 14.09 3.28 -3.45
C ILE A 162 13.70 4.60 -4.11
N ARG A 163 12.56 5.13 -3.71
CA ARG A 163 12.03 6.43 -4.13
C ARG A 163 12.00 7.40 -2.94
N GLU A 164 11.74 8.68 -3.19
CA GLU A 164 11.70 9.68 -2.12
C GLU A 164 10.70 9.33 -1.00
N TYR A 165 9.55 8.71 -1.32
CA TYR A 165 8.51 8.40 -0.35
C TYR A 165 8.87 7.23 0.59
N ASN A 166 9.70 6.27 0.15
CA ASN A 166 10.04 5.09 0.94
C ASN A 166 11.48 5.09 1.46
N LYS A 167 12.27 6.14 1.19
CA LYS A 167 13.68 6.21 1.57
C LYS A 167 13.95 5.98 3.07
N THR A 168 13.11 6.53 3.94
CA THR A 168 13.24 6.35 5.39
C THR A 168 12.83 4.97 5.89
N LEU A 169 12.20 4.18 5.04
CA LEU A 169 11.77 2.82 5.32
C LEU A 169 12.80 1.79 4.81
N GLU A 170 13.43 2.11 3.68
CA GLU A 170 14.40 1.23 2.99
C GLU A 170 15.84 1.47 3.43
N ILE A 171 16.20 2.69 3.79
CA ILE A 171 17.55 3.07 4.18
C ILE A 171 17.58 3.29 5.69
N ASP A 172 18.61 2.76 6.35
CA ASP A 172 18.84 3.02 7.76
C ASP A 172 18.99 4.53 8.03
N ASN A 173 18.37 5.01 9.11
CA ASN A 173 18.36 6.44 9.44
C ASN A 173 19.77 7.02 9.67
N LEU A 174 20.71 6.24 10.22
CA LEU A 174 22.09 6.69 10.42
C LEU A 174 22.82 6.85 9.08
N ILE A 175 22.53 5.97 8.10
CA ILE A 175 23.03 6.07 6.74
C ILE A 175 22.45 7.31 6.06
N LEU A 176 21.14 7.56 6.18
CA LEU A 176 20.49 8.75 5.66
C LEU A 176 21.10 10.04 6.18
N VAL A 177 21.39 10.13 7.48
CA VAL A 177 21.99 11.30 8.10
C VAL A 177 23.46 11.45 7.68
N LYS A 178 24.26 10.38 7.83
CA LYS A 178 25.69 10.39 7.58
C LYS A 178 26.05 10.67 6.13
N TYR A 179 25.27 10.14 5.19
CA TYR A 179 25.54 10.21 3.76
C TYR A 179 24.47 11.00 2.98
N SER A 180 23.80 11.94 3.65
CA SER A 180 22.70 12.74 3.09
C SER A 180 23.02 13.40 1.74
N LYS A 181 24.26 13.90 1.56
CA LYS A 181 24.70 14.53 0.31
C LYS A 181 24.74 13.53 -0.86
N GLN A 182 25.35 12.36 -0.64
CA GLN A 182 25.45 11.31 -1.67
C GLN A 182 24.09 10.73 -2.04
N ILE A 183 23.24 10.51 -1.04
CA ILE A 183 21.88 10.02 -1.24
C ILE A 183 21.04 11.03 -2.03
N ASN A 184 21.08 12.31 -1.66
CA ASN A 184 20.37 13.36 -2.39
C ASN A 184 20.91 13.54 -3.81
N GLU A 185 22.19 13.34 -4.04
CA GLU A 185 22.77 13.38 -5.39
C GLU A 185 22.32 12.20 -6.23
N ALA A 186 22.23 10.99 -5.65
CA ALA A 186 21.69 9.83 -6.33
C ALA A 186 20.22 10.06 -6.79
N PHE A 187 19.38 10.69 -5.96
CA PHE A 187 18.01 11.07 -6.36
C PHE A 187 18.01 12.08 -7.51
N LYS A 188 18.93 13.07 -7.51
CA LYS A 188 19.01 14.03 -8.63
C LYS A 188 19.44 13.35 -9.92
N VAL A 189 20.46 12.48 -9.88
CA VAL A 189 20.90 11.70 -11.04
C VAL A 189 19.77 10.84 -11.58
N ARG A 190 19.04 10.17 -10.71
CA ARG A 190 17.86 9.39 -11.10
C ARG A 190 16.80 10.26 -11.75
N GLN A 191 16.47 11.41 -11.16
CA GLN A 191 15.50 12.33 -11.73
C GLN A 191 15.93 12.84 -13.11
N ALA A 192 17.20 13.24 -13.27
CA ALA A 192 17.75 13.68 -14.55
C ALA A 192 17.70 12.56 -15.60
N HIS A 193 17.96 11.30 -15.21
CA HIS A 193 17.83 10.14 -16.09
C HIS A 193 16.39 9.94 -16.55
N LEU A 194 15.42 9.98 -15.62
CA LEU A 194 14.00 9.87 -15.94
C LEU A 194 13.53 10.97 -16.89
N GLU A 195 13.97 12.21 -16.68
CA GLU A 195 13.63 13.35 -17.55
C GLU A 195 14.26 13.22 -18.95
N ALA A 196 15.48 12.71 -19.04
CA ALA A 196 16.19 12.50 -20.31
C ALA A 196 15.67 11.30 -21.12
N THR A 197 15.17 10.29 -20.43
CA THR A 197 14.65 9.04 -21.03
C THR A 197 13.13 8.97 -21.00
N ALA A 198 12.46 10.12 -20.80
CA ALA A 198 11.01 10.20 -20.72
C ALA A 198 10.34 9.60 -21.97
N LEU A 199 9.90 8.37 -21.83
CA LEU A 199 9.06 7.64 -22.76
C LEU A 199 7.60 7.90 -22.42
N ASP A 200 6.69 7.39 -23.24
CA ASP A 200 5.26 7.40 -22.93
C ASP A 200 5.00 6.79 -21.55
N ARG A 201 4.09 7.40 -20.81
CA ARG A 201 3.62 6.87 -19.53
C ARG A 201 2.56 5.80 -19.79
N HIS A 202 2.47 4.84 -18.87
CA HIS A 202 1.38 3.86 -18.83
C HIS A 202 0.59 4.00 -17.53
N MET A 203 0.12 5.23 -17.27
CA MET A 203 -0.61 5.56 -16.06
C MET A 203 -2.10 5.26 -16.25
N GLU A 204 -2.65 4.46 -15.34
CA GLU A 204 -4.11 4.25 -15.25
C GLU A 204 -4.75 5.48 -14.58
N VAL A 205 -5.75 6.09 -15.22
CA VAL A 205 -6.47 7.23 -14.67
C VAL A 205 -7.91 6.84 -14.34
N ILE A 206 -8.28 7.04 -13.08
CA ILE A 206 -9.61 6.74 -12.55
C ILE A 206 -10.28 8.03 -12.08
N PHE A 207 -11.47 8.32 -12.59
CA PHE A 207 -12.28 9.47 -12.16
C PHE A 207 -13.46 8.98 -11.34
N ILE A 208 -13.52 9.35 -10.05
CA ILE A 208 -14.56 8.93 -9.11
C ILE A 208 -15.43 10.13 -8.73
N THR A 209 -16.72 10.05 -9.02
CA THR A 209 -17.69 11.06 -8.63
C THR A 209 -18.78 10.51 -7.72
N GLY A 210 -19.44 11.40 -7.00
CA GLY A 210 -20.58 11.08 -6.13
C GLY A 210 -20.74 12.06 -4.99
N LYS A 211 -21.88 12.01 -4.32
CA LYS A 211 -22.22 12.90 -3.21
C LYS A 211 -21.21 12.78 -2.05
N SER A 212 -21.13 13.82 -1.23
CA SER A 212 -20.35 13.76 0.00
C SER A 212 -20.80 12.61 0.90
N GLY A 213 -19.86 11.88 1.49
CA GLY A 213 -20.16 10.71 2.32
C GLY A 213 -20.50 9.43 1.55
N ALA A 214 -20.34 9.38 0.21
CA ALA A 214 -20.53 8.15 -0.58
C ALA A 214 -19.35 7.17 -0.47
N GLY A 215 -18.21 7.57 0.12
CA GLY A 215 -17.03 6.70 0.27
C GLY A 215 -15.97 6.83 -0.83
N LYS A 216 -15.99 7.91 -1.63
CA LYS A 216 -15.05 8.12 -2.77
C LYS A 216 -13.58 7.98 -2.36
N THR A 217 -13.15 8.71 -1.34
CA THR A 217 -11.77 8.65 -0.83
C THR A 217 -11.44 7.26 -0.28
N THR A 218 -12.41 6.60 0.36
CA THR A 218 -12.25 5.23 0.86
C THR A 218 -12.05 4.25 -0.29
N LEU A 219 -12.84 4.38 -1.38
CA LEU A 219 -12.68 3.57 -2.58
C LEU A 219 -11.32 3.80 -3.22
N ALA A 220 -10.90 5.05 -3.40
CA ALA A 220 -9.59 5.40 -3.97
C ALA A 220 -8.44 4.76 -3.19
N LYS A 221 -8.46 4.86 -1.86
CA LYS A 221 -7.47 4.21 -0.98
C LYS A 221 -7.52 2.69 -1.11
N LYS A 222 -8.71 2.10 -1.14
CA LYS A 222 -8.89 0.66 -1.23
C LYS A 222 -8.34 0.12 -2.55
N ILE A 223 -8.60 0.79 -3.68
CA ILE A 223 -8.04 0.42 -4.99
C ILE A 223 -6.51 0.38 -4.93
N ALA A 224 -5.86 1.43 -4.39
CA ALA A 224 -4.41 1.46 -4.24
C ALA A 224 -3.90 0.34 -3.32
N THR A 225 -4.55 0.13 -2.18
CA THR A 225 -4.15 -0.85 -1.17
C THR A 225 -4.29 -2.29 -1.66
N GLU A 226 -5.38 -2.61 -2.36
CA GLU A 226 -5.61 -3.95 -2.92
C GLU A 226 -4.62 -4.30 -4.04
N LYS A 227 -4.15 -3.29 -4.79
CA LYS A 227 -3.06 -3.45 -5.76
C LYS A 227 -1.67 -3.49 -5.10
N GLY A 228 -1.56 -3.32 -3.78
CA GLY A 228 -0.29 -3.29 -3.07
C GLY A 228 0.53 -2.02 -3.33
N LEU A 229 -0.08 -0.95 -3.82
CA LEU A 229 0.60 0.28 -4.22
C LEU A 229 0.53 1.34 -3.12
N ALA A 230 1.67 1.97 -2.83
CA ALA A 230 1.71 3.15 -1.99
C ALA A 230 1.03 4.33 -2.67
N TYR A 231 0.34 5.15 -1.90
CA TYR A 231 -0.35 6.31 -2.44
C TYR A 231 0.00 7.61 -1.71
N TYR A 232 -0.06 8.70 -2.43
CA TYR A 232 -0.09 10.05 -1.89
C TYR A 232 -1.48 10.65 -2.12
N ILE A 233 -2.02 11.31 -1.09
CA ILE A 233 -3.30 12.03 -1.19
C ILE A 233 -3.02 13.51 -1.17
N SER A 234 -3.42 14.19 -2.24
CA SER A 234 -3.46 15.64 -2.32
C SER A 234 -4.87 16.14 -2.02
N SER A 235 -5.02 17.00 -1.04
CA SER A 235 -6.31 17.57 -0.61
C SER A 235 -6.77 18.77 -1.44
N GLY A 236 -6.38 18.86 -2.70
CA GLY A 236 -6.87 19.90 -3.60
C GLY A 236 -6.46 21.35 -3.24
N SER A 237 -5.31 21.51 -2.58
CA SER A 237 -4.72 22.84 -2.33
C SER A 237 -4.17 23.45 -3.64
N ASN A 238 -3.77 24.75 -3.59
CA ASN A 238 -3.20 25.48 -4.73
C ASN A 238 -1.95 24.81 -5.35
N ASP A 239 -1.36 23.83 -4.71
CA ASP A 239 -0.29 22.98 -5.23
C ASP A 239 -0.58 21.52 -4.93
N VAL A 240 -1.24 20.85 -5.87
CA VAL A 240 -1.66 19.46 -5.74
C VAL A 240 -0.47 18.49 -5.69
N MET A 241 0.73 18.95 -6.04
CA MET A 241 1.94 18.13 -6.11
C MET A 241 2.92 18.38 -4.96
N ASP A 242 2.64 19.29 -4.04
CA ASP A 242 3.64 19.76 -3.04
C ASP A 242 4.24 18.61 -2.22
N GLY A 243 3.42 17.73 -1.66
CA GLY A 243 3.86 16.57 -0.89
C GLY A 243 4.12 15.29 -1.69
N TYR A 244 3.92 15.30 -3.02
CA TYR A 244 4.16 14.13 -3.85
C TYR A 244 5.66 13.79 -3.89
N ALA A 245 6.00 12.57 -3.56
CA ALA A 245 7.36 12.05 -3.46
C ALA A 245 7.55 10.76 -4.30
N GLN A 246 6.97 10.73 -5.48
CA GLN A 246 7.02 9.62 -6.46
C GLN A 246 6.32 8.33 -5.97
N GLN A 247 5.26 8.46 -5.18
CA GLN A 247 4.38 7.33 -4.88
C GLN A 247 3.80 6.74 -6.17
N PRO A 248 3.63 5.41 -6.25
CA PRO A 248 3.02 4.77 -7.43
C PRO A 248 1.57 5.18 -7.67
N VAL A 249 0.84 5.64 -6.65
CA VAL A 249 -0.52 6.15 -6.81
C VAL A 249 -0.60 7.59 -6.33
N LEU A 250 -1.16 8.47 -7.18
CA LEU A 250 -1.53 9.83 -6.82
C LEU A 250 -3.05 9.93 -6.72
N ILE A 251 -3.57 10.31 -5.56
CA ILE A 251 -5.00 10.56 -5.34
C ILE A 251 -5.20 12.07 -5.21
N LEU A 252 -5.90 12.66 -6.16
CA LEU A 252 -6.38 14.05 -6.10
C LEU A 252 -7.76 14.04 -5.43
N ASP A 253 -7.77 14.22 -4.11
CA ASP A 253 -8.97 14.07 -3.31
C ASP A 253 -9.77 15.37 -3.26
N ASP A 254 -11.09 15.26 -3.45
CA ASP A 254 -12.05 16.37 -3.52
C ASP A 254 -11.58 17.50 -4.47
N LEU A 255 -11.07 17.10 -5.64
CA LEU A 255 -10.55 18.03 -6.62
C LEU A 255 -11.66 18.97 -7.08
N ARG A 256 -11.39 20.26 -6.94
CA ARG A 256 -12.30 21.33 -7.38
C ARG A 256 -11.79 21.98 -8.67
N PRO A 257 -12.69 22.44 -9.52
CA PRO A 257 -12.31 23.14 -10.76
C PRO A 257 -11.31 24.30 -10.58
N SER A 258 -11.35 24.97 -9.44
CA SER A 258 -10.45 26.11 -9.13
C SER A 258 -9.03 25.72 -8.74
N CYS A 259 -8.75 24.42 -8.49
CA CYS A 259 -7.44 23.97 -8.00
C CYS A 259 -6.38 23.85 -9.09
N LEU A 260 -6.79 23.54 -10.32
CA LEU A 260 -5.92 23.33 -11.48
C LEU A 260 -6.56 23.92 -12.72
N GLY A 261 -5.78 24.66 -13.51
CA GLY A 261 -6.19 25.05 -14.86
C GLY A 261 -6.24 23.85 -15.82
N LEU A 262 -7.01 23.96 -16.90
CA LEU A 262 -7.15 22.90 -17.92
C LEU A 262 -5.80 22.36 -18.40
N SER A 263 -4.95 23.26 -18.85
CA SER A 263 -3.65 22.90 -19.42
C SER A 263 -2.81 22.08 -18.44
N ASP A 264 -2.81 22.44 -17.16
CA ASP A 264 -2.04 21.73 -16.13
C ASP A 264 -2.69 20.38 -15.80
N LEU A 265 -4.02 20.30 -15.72
CA LEU A 265 -4.75 19.05 -15.53
C LEU A 265 -4.49 18.08 -16.68
N LEU A 266 -4.66 18.53 -17.94
CA LEU A 266 -4.42 17.67 -19.10
C LEU A 266 -2.98 17.18 -19.20
N LYS A 267 -1.98 18.00 -18.79
CA LYS A 267 -0.57 17.57 -18.70
C LYS A 267 -0.36 16.50 -17.64
N ILE A 268 -1.00 16.64 -16.48
CA ILE A 268 -0.93 15.63 -15.41
C ILE A 268 -1.52 14.30 -15.90
N LEU A 269 -2.62 14.35 -16.65
CA LEU A 269 -3.34 13.17 -17.15
C LEU A 269 -2.78 12.61 -18.46
N ASP A 270 -1.76 13.24 -19.06
CA ASP A 270 -1.23 12.83 -20.36
C ASP A 270 -0.29 11.63 -20.22
N ASN A 271 -0.58 10.57 -20.95
CA ASN A 271 0.27 9.39 -21.05
C ASN A 271 1.30 9.45 -22.20
N HIS A 272 1.09 10.34 -23.18
CA HIS A 272 1.94 10.47 -24.36
C HIS A 272 3.06 11.51 -24.20
N ASN A 273 3.07 12.23 -23.10
CA ASN A 273 4.06 13.28 -22.87
C ASN A 273 4.45 13.33 -21.40
N ALA A 274 5.52 12.64 -21.05
CA ALA A 274 6.06 12.61 -19.69
C ALA A 274 6.72 13.95 -19.31
N SER A 275 5.94 15.03 -19.30
CA SER A 275 6.42 16.35 -18.90
C SER A 275 6.46 16.51 -17.37
N SER A 276 7.39 17.33 -16.89
CA SER A 276 7.38 17.77 -15.49
C SER A 276 6.16 18.64 -15.20
N VAL A 277 5.55 18.43 -14.05
CA VAL A 277 4.38 19.18 -13.60
C VAL A 277 4.83 20.33 -12.71
N LYS A 278 4.20 21.50 -12.89
CA LYS A 278 4.47 22.68 -12.05
C LYS A 278 4.17 22.36 -10.58
N SER A 279 5.11 22.66 -9.70
CA SER A 279 4.92 22.73 -8.26
C SER A 279 5.58 24.01 -7.74
N ARG A 280 5.15 24.49 -6.58
CA ARG A 280 5.43 25.82 -6.03
C ARG A 280 6.92 26.20 -6.03
N TYR A 281 7.79 25.25 -5.72
CA TYR A 281 9.23 25.50 -5.56
C TYR A 281 10.11 24.82 -6.61
N LYS A 282 9.64 23.72 -7.21
CA LYS A 282 10.38 22.96 -8.19
C LYS A 282 9.42 22.08 -8.99
N ASN A 283 9.57 22.09 -10.30
CA ASN A 283 8.83 21.16 -11.14
C ASN A 283 9.08 19.73 -10.67
N LYS A 284 8.03 18.92 -10.56
CA LYS A 284 8.11 17.53 -10.14
C LYS A 284 7.86 16.63 -11.34
N TYR A 285 8.67 15.59 -11.44
CA TYR A 285 8.45 14.54 -12.40
C TYR A 285 7.37 13.59 -11.87
N LEU A 286 6.29 13.43 -12.61
CA LEU A 286 5.20 12.55 -12.26
C LEU A 286 5.55 11.13 -12.72
N ASN A 287 5.80 10.23 -11.79
CA ASN A 287 6.15 8.83 -12.00
C ASN A 287 5.20 7.91 -11.25
N CYS A 288 3.90 8.17 -11.37
CA CYS A 288 2.87 7.28 -10.82
C CYS A 288 2.37 6.31 -11.89
N GLU A 289 1.99 5.13 -11.46
CA GLU A 289 1.37 4.08 -12.26
C GLU A 289 -0.15 4.27 -12.33
N MET A 290 -0.69 4.98 -11.34
CA MET A 290 -2.11 5.26 -11.25
C MET A 290 -2.37 6.66 -10.71
N LEU A 291 -3.37 7.33 -11.29
CA LEU A 291 -3.89 8.60 -10.81
C LEU A 291 -5.40 8.47 -10.57
N ILE A 292 -5.84 8.81 -9.38
CA ILE A 292 -7.26 8.76 -9.01
C ILE A 292 -7.75 10.16 -8.66
N ILE A 293 -8.75 10.62 -9.36
CA ILE A 293 -9.44 11.89 -9.05
C ILE A 293 -10.72 11.55 -8.29
N THR A 294 -10.96 12.23 -7.17
CA THR A 294 -12.27 12.20 -6.51
C THR A 294 -12.88 13.59 -6.51
N THR A 295 -14.17 13.69 -6.77
CA THR A 295 -14.92 14.96 -6.77
C THR A 295 -16.42 14.70 -6.55
N VAL A 296 -17.16 15.75 -6.25
CA VAL A 296 -18.64 15.70 -6.16
C VAL A 296 -19.32 15.93 -7.51
N LEU A 297 -18.58 16.46 -8.49
CA LEU A 297 -19.08 16.81 -9.81
C LEU A 297 -18.97 15.61 -10.77
N SER A 298 -19.93 15.42 -11.65
CA SER A 298 -19.78 14.53 -12.80
C SER A 298 -18.63 15.02 -13.69
N ILE A 299 -18.07 14.17 -14.53
CA ILE A 299 -16.97 14.56 -15.43
C ILE A 299 -17.42 15.68 -16.39
N ASP A 300 -18.67 15.69 -16.79
CA ASP A 300 -19.27 16.74 -17.64
C ASP A 300 -19.39 18.05 -16.87
N SER A 301 -19.97 18.04 -15.68
CA SER A 301 -20.09 19.25 -14.86
C SER A 301 -18.74 19.76 -14.39
N PHE A 302 -17.80 18.85 -14.09
CA PHE A 302 -16.42 19.24 -13.76
C PHE A 302 -15.77 19.98 -14.93
N TYR A 303 -15.92 19.44 -16.14
CA TYR A 303 -15.41 20.06 -17.34
C TYR A 303 -16.02 21.47 -17.58
N GLU A 304 -17.34 21.60 -17.50
CA GLU A 304 -18.03 22.88 -17.69
C GLU A 304 -17.55 23.98 -16.72
N HIS A 305 -17.26 23.61 -15.47
CA HIS A 305 -16.79 24.57 -14.45
C HIS A 305 -15.33 24.96 -14.61
N VAL A 306 -14.48 24.06 -15.13
CA VAL A 306 -13.04 24.36 -15.35
C VAL A 306 -12.83 25.12 -16.64
N PHE A 307 -13.70 24.93 -17.64
CA PHE A 307 -13.42 25.23 -19.04
C PHE A 307 -14.44 26.18 -19.68
N SER A 308 -15.19 26.92 -18.88
CA SER A 308 -16.18 27.87 -19.40
C SER A 308 -15.64 28.87 -20.43
N GLU A 309 -14.33 29.11 -20.48
CA GLU A 309 -13.66 30.06 -21.39
C GLU A 309 -12.79 29.35 -22.46
N GLU A 310 -12.46 28.07 -22.32
CA GLU A 310 -11.60 27.34 -23.25
C GLU A 310 -12.39 26.44 -24.17
N LYS A 311 -12.09 26.46 -25.47
CA LYS A 311 -12.82 25.68 -26.51
C LYS A 311 -12.28 24.26 -26.73
N GLU A 312 -11.70 23.65 -25.73
CA GLU A 312 -11.23 22.27 -25.84
C GLU A 312 -12.40 21.29 -25.79
N PRO A 313 -12.48 20.25 -26.64
CA PRO A 313 -13.54 19.27 -26.55
C PRO A 313 -13.47 18.45 -25.25
N ILE A 314 -14.59 18.21 -24.60
CA ILE A 314 -14.67 17.37 -23.38
C ILE A 314 -14.07 15.96 -23.55
N THR A 315 -14.04 15.47 -24.78
CA THR A 315 -13.40 14.18 -25.11
C THR A 315 -11.93 14.14 -24.76
N GLN A 316 -11.26 15.33 -24.70
CA GLN A 316 -9.85 15.42 -24.28
C GLN A 316 -9.67 15.03 -22.80
N LEU A 317 -10.62 15.35 -21.94
CA LEU A 317 -10.61 14.92 -20.56
C LEU A 317 -11.08 13.46 -20.43
N LYS A 318 -12.22 13.11 -21.08
CA LYS A 318 -12.82 11.80 -20.97
C LYS A 318 -11.86 10.67 -21.42
N ARG A 319 -11.18 10.84 -22.57
CA ARG A 319 -10.24 9.83 -23.07
C ARG A 319 -9.02 9.58 -22.17
N ARG A 320 -8.64 10.61 -21.37
CA ARG A 320 -7.55 10.47 -20.41
C ARG A 320 -7.99 9.78 -19.11
N CYS A 321 -9.28 9.86 -18.78
CA CYS A 321 -9.88 9.18 -17.64
C CYS A 321 -10.40 7.81 -18.09
N GLY A 322 -9.50 6.82 -18.23
CA GLY A 322 -9.83 5.50 -18.77
C GLY A 322 -10.93 4.76 -17.99
N THR A 323 -11.05 5.01 -16.69
CA THR A 323 -12.09 4.43 -15.83
C THR A 323 -12.89 5.56 -15.18
N TYR A 324 -14.21 5.51 -15.34
CA TYR A 324 -15.15 6.46 -14.74
C TYR A 324 -16.07 5.73 -13.76
N ILE A 325 -16.12 6.23 -12.53
CA ILE A 325 -16.89 5.63 -11.43
C ILE A 325 -17.85 6.68 -10.88
N GLU A 326 -19.12 6.37 -10.93
CA GLU A 326 -20.19 7.10 -10.22
C GLU A 326 -20.60 6.31 -9.00
N MET A 327 -20.68 6.95 -7.84
CA MET A 327 -21.05 6.24 -6.63
C MET A 327 -21.97 7.04 -5.72
N ASP A 328 -22.84 6.32 -5.08
CA ASP A 328 -23.65 6.79 -3.97
C ASP A 328 -23.47 5.88 -2.74
N ARG A 329 -24.34 6.00 -1.74
CA ARG A 329 -24.26 5.16 -0.53
C ARG A 329 -24.63 3.70 -0.76
N MET A 330 -25.35 3.38 -1.84
CA MET A 330 -25.91 2.05 -2.09
C MET A 330 -25.17 1.33 -3.20
N SER A 331 -24.69 2.08 -4.23
CA SER A 331 -24.14 1.49 -5.44
C SER A 331 -22.88 2.21 -5.93
N ILE A 332 -22.10 1.45 -6.69
CA ILE A 332 -20.92 1.90 -7.41
C ILE A 332 -21.09 1.49 -8.87
N MET A 333 -21.19 2.48 -9.75
CA MET A 333 -21.36 2.30 -11.19
C MET A 333 -20.01 2.54 -11.87
N VAL A 334 -19.49 1.54 -12.58
CA VAL A 334 -18.17 1.60 -13.24
C VAL A 334 -18.36 1.52 -14.74
N SER A 335 -17.71 2.41 -15.47
CA SER A 335 -17.60 2.39 -16.92
C SER A 335 -16.16 2.63 -17.39
N VAL A 336 -15.83 2.09 -18.55
CA VAL A 336 -14.46 2.16 -19.12
C VAL A 336 -14.54 2.89 -20.46
N TRP A 337 -13.57 3.73 -20.74
CA TRP A 337 -13.50 4.46 -22.00
C TRP A 337 -13.20 3.52 -23.18
N ASP A 338 -13.95 3.66 -24.25
CA ASP A 338 -13.73 2.97 -25.52
C ASP A 338 -13.22 3.97 -26.55
N ASP A 339 -11.92 3.82 -26.94
CA ASP A 339 -11.27 4.72 -27.89
C ASP A 339 -11.87 4.63 -29.31
N LYS A 340 -12.42 3.48 -29.69
CA LYS A 340 -13.03 3.31 -31.01
C LYS A 340 -14.39 3.99 -31.10
N LEU A 341 -15.16 3.90 -30.03
CA LEU A 341 -16.50 4.49 -29.97
C LEU A 341 -16.50 5.92 -29.41
N MET A 342 -15.34 6.40 -28.91
CA MET A 342 -15.17 7.71 -28.29
C MET A 342 -16.23 8.00 -27.20
N ARG A 343 -16.53 6.98 -26.40
CA ARG A 343 -17.50 7.07 -25.29
C ARG A 343 -17.18 6.04 -24.21
N TYR A 344 -17.76 6.24 -23.04
CA TYR A 344 -17.74 5.22 -21.99
C TYR A 344 -18.62 4.02 -22.34
N SER A 345 -18.21 2.84 -21.91
CA SER A 345 -18.97 1.59 -21.99
C SER A 345 -20.32 1.68 -21.24
N THR A 346 -21.13 0.65 -21.35
CA THR A 346 -22.26 0.44 -20.43
C THR A 346 -21.74 0.35 -19.00
N GLN A 347 -22.52 0.84 -18.04
CA GLN A 347 -22.16 0.83 -16.63
C GLN A 347 -22.30 -0.59 -16.05
N PHE A 348 -21.32 -0.98 -15.24
CA PHE A 348 -21.37 -2.18 -14.41
C PHE A 348 -21.67 -1.75 -12.97
N GLU A 349 -22.76 -2.29 -12.41
CA GLU A 349 -23.22 -1.93 -11.08
C GLU A 349 -22.69 -2.89 -10.01
N TYR A 350 -22.17 -2.33 -8.93
CA TYR A 350 -21.73 -3.04 -7.73
C TYR A 350 -22.43 -2.45 -6.50
N LYS A 351 -22.75 -3.29 -5.52
CA LYS A 351 -23.21 -2.82 -4.21
C LYS A 351 -22.07 -2.08 -3.50
N ASN A 352 -22.37 -0.92 -2.94
CA ASN A 352 -21.40 -0.18 -2.14
C ASN A 352 -21.35 -0.73 -0.72
N THR A 353 -20.39 -1.62 -0.45
CA THR A 353 -20.13 -2.21 0.86
C THR A 353 -19.04 -1.48 1.64
N LEU A 354 -18.48 -0.41 1.09
CA LEU A 354 -17.38 0.33 1.71
C LEU A 354 -17.79 1.04 3.00
N LEU A 355 -19.08 1.28 3.17
CA LEU A 355 -19.64 1.96 4.33
C LEU A 355 -20.14 0.98 5.40
N ASP A 356 -20.26 -0.31 5.08
CA ASP A 356 -20.77 -1.35 5.99
C ASP A 356 -19.83 -1.54 7.20
N ASP A 357 -18.53 -1.33 7.03
CA ASP A 357 -17.51 -1.41 8.08
C ASP A 357 -17.34 -0.10 8.88
N ILE A 358 -18.00 0.98 8.44
CA ILE A 358 -18.01 2.24 9.19
C ILE A 358 -19.11 2.08 10.23
N ILE A 359 -18.73 1.73 11.45
CA ILE A 359 -19.62 1.74 12.62
C ILE A 359 -20.37 3.08 12.57
N PRO A 360 -21.72 3.07 12.45
CA PRO A 360 -22.49 4.30 12.54
C PRO A 360 -22.03 5.00 13.83
N LYS A 361 -21.54 6.23 13.71
CA LYS A 361 -21.23 7.01 14.91
C LYS A 361 -22.53 7.04 15.69
N GLU A 362 -22.58 6.35 16.80
CA GLU A 362 -23.73 6.38 17.69
C GLU A 362 -24.12 7.83 17.86
N ARG A 363 -25.42 8.09 17.78
CA ARG A 363 -25.91 9.44 17.96
C ARG A 363 -25.49 9.83 19.37
N LYS A 364 -24.55 10.75 19.51
CA LYS A 364 -24.10 11.23 20.82
C LYS A 364 -25.32 11.67 21.61
N THR A 365 -25.46 11.18 22.81
CA THR A 365 -26.47 11.69 23.73
C THR A 365 -26.11 13.12 24.10
N GLU A 366 -27.07 13.88 24.61
CA GLU A 366 -26.81 15.23 25.11
C GLU A 366 -25.75 15.21 26.22
N GLU A 367 -25.77 14.17 27.05
CA GLU A 367 -24.77 13.96 28.11
C GLU A 367 -23.36 13.72 27.53
N ASP A 368 -23.22 12.94 26.42
CA ASP A 368 -21.94 12.72 25.72
C ASP A 368 -21.43 14.01 25.11
N ILE A 369 -22.32 14.82 24.54
CA ILE A 369 -21.98 16.12 23.97
C ILE A 369 -21.51 17.05 25.09
N LEU A 370 -22.24 17.10 26.22
CA LEU A 370 -21.90 17.93 27.36
C LEU A 370 -20.54 17.54 27.93
N LYS A 371 -20.29 16.25 28.18
CA LYS A 371 -18.97 15.74 28.62
C LYS A 371 -17.86 16.13 27.67
N HIS A 372 -18.12 16.00 26.37
CA HIS A 372 -17.11 16.35 25.37
C HIS A 372 -16.80 17.84 25.38
N VAL A 373 -17.84 18.70 25.41
CA VAL A 373 -17.68 20.17 25.45
C VAL A 373 -16.98 20.61 26.72
N SER A 374 -17.37 20.07 27.87
CA SER A 374 -16.72 20.37 29.17
C SER A 374 -15.25 19.92 29.18
N SER A 375 -14.91 18.81 28.51
CA SER A 375 -13.51 18.36 28.39
C SER A 375 -12.66 19.25 27.48
N LEU A 376 -13.27 19.89 26.48
CA LEU A 376 -12.59 20.83 25.60
C LEU A 376 -12.36 22.20 26.22
N MET A 377 -13.28 22.61 27.12
CA MET A 377 -13.27 23.94 27.72
C MET A 377 -13.39 23.85 29.26
N PRO A 378 -12.46 23.18 29.96
CA PRO A 378 -12.53 22.96 31.38
C PRO A 378 -12.35 24.26 32.22
N PHE A 379 -12.00 25.36 31.56
CA PHE A 379 -11.79 26.68 32.13
C PHE A 379 -13.02 27.60 32.03
N LEU A 380 -14.12 27.09 31.42
CA LEU A 380 -15.39 27.81 31.34
C LEU A 380 -16.42 27.09 32.19
N GLU A 381 -17.15 27.89 33.01
CA GLU A 381 -18.32 27.39 33.73
C GLU A 381 -19.52 27.40 32.79
N LEU A 382 -20.27 26.29 32.73
CA LEU A 382 -21.53 26.22 32.04
C LEU A 382 -22.56 27.04 32.78
N GLU A 383 -23.29 27.92 32.09
CA GLU A 383 -24.46 28.59 32.71
C GLU A 383 -25.49 27.53 33.16
N GLU A 384 -26.15 27.78 34.31
CA GLU A 384 -26.87 26.78 35.13
C GLU A 384 -28.04 26.05 34.43
N ASP A 385 -28.35 26.26 33.16
CA ASP A 385 -29.38 25.48 32.46
C ASP A 385 -29.10 25.23 30.97
N PRO A 386 -28.28 24.18 30.62
CA PRO A 386 -28.05 23.81 29.23
C PRO A 386 -29.30 23.24 28.52
N PHE A 387 -30.36 22.92 29.24
CA PHE A 387 -31.59 22.33 28.68
C PHE A 387 -32.64 23.36 28.22
N HIS A 388 -32.45 24.65 28.52
CA HIS A 388 -33.33 25.73 28.02
C HIS A 388 -32.96 26.31 26.64
N LEU A 389 -31.90 25.82 25.99
CA LEU A 389 -31.64 26.13 24.61
C LEU A 389 -32.71 25.39 23.78
N GLN A 390 -33.80 26.08 23.46
CA GLN A 390 -34.71 25.62 22.44
C GLN A 390 -33.89 25.21 21.19
N PRO A 391 -34.19 24.04 20.58
CA PRO A 391 -33.52 23.66 19.37
C PRO A 391 -33.63 24.81 18.38
N LEU A 392 -32.50 25.22 17.81
CA LEU A 392 -32.42 26.20 16.71
C LEU A 392 -33.32 25.69 15.57
N ASN A 393 -34.63 25.93 15.70
CA ASN A 393 -35.60 25.73 14.66
C ASN A 393 -35.37 26.79 13.60
N LYS A 394 -34.51 26.41 12.69
CA LYS A 394 -34.52 26.76 11.29
C LYS A 394 -35.62 27.74 10.88
N LYS A 395 -35.18 28.90 10.53
CA LYS A 395 -35.69 29.60 9.36
C LYS A 395 -34.50 30.17 8.60
N TRP A 396 -33.83 29.35 7.83
CA TRP A 396 -33.21 29.86 6.62
C TRP A 396 -34.34 29.96 5.60
N GLY A 397 -35.08 31.08 5.71
CA GLY A 397 -36.05 31.49 4.74
C GLY A 397 -35.35 31.88 3.45
N LYS A 398 -35.94 31.46 2.40
CA LYS A 398 -35.73 31.89 1.01
C LYS A 398 -35.45 33.39 0.92
N GLN A 399 -34.32 33.75 0.36
CA GLN A 399 -34.17 34.89 -0.54
C GLN A 399 -33.19 34.50 -1.65
#